data_e69a81fdb712d58307a5c3cd5b64e706
#
_entry.id   e69a81fdb712d58307a5c3cd5b64e706
#
_cell.length_a   1.000
_cell.length_b   1.000
_cell.length_c   1.000
_cell.angle_alpha   90.00
_cell.angle_beta   90.00
_cell.angle_gamma   90.00
#
_symmetry.space_group_name_H-M   'P 1'
#
loop_
_entity.id
_entity.type
_entity.pdbx_description
1 polymer ?
#
loop_
_entity_poly.entity_id
_entity_poly.type
_entity_poly.pdbx_seq_one_letter_code
_entity_poly.pdbx_strand_id
1 'polypeptide(L)'
;MDLHDVDTPFTVIDYDRLIANLARHQQRTLGQGLASRPHSKTHKIPELAKLQIEHGAIGVTLATIGEAEVFAEAGITDIFLAYPLWLTPRKAHRLAALTAQATIAIGVDSIAGIDQAAAQLGSTPIEFMIEVDSGHHRSGIDPHSVVPLAEALHRHGLTLRGIFTYPGHSYNPQHKDQASHDEVVALTTATTALEAAGFRVRERSGGSTPSLHSTQSYLTETRAGVYALGDAQQVELGTMPLENIALSVVTTVVSRRDSTAIVDAGSKIMAADKAAWATGHGLVLGHPDARITAMSEHHATVVFPDASQTPECGELVRLVPNHVCNAVNLVDSLAVSHNDTITHWWKVAARGKNS
;
A
#
# COMPACT_ATOMS: atom_id res chain seq x y z
N MET A 1 -2.44 -25.76 -13.52
CA MET A 1 -1.28 -25.53 -14.38
C MET A 1 -0.08 -25.36 -13.49
N ASP A 2 1.00 -26.09 -13.75
CA ASP A 2 2.22 -25.98 -12.96
C ASP A 2 2.95 -24.65 -13.25
N LEU A 3 3.79 -24.15 -12.30
CA LEU A 3 4.62 -22.96 -12.57
C LEU A 3 5.58 -23.16 -13.76
N HIS A 4 6.01 -24.41 -14.01
CA HIS A 4 6.87 -24.76 -15.13
C HIS A 4 6.17 -24.73 -16.51
N ASP A 5 4.83 -24.66 -16.52
CA ASP A 5 4.04 -24.62 -17.77
C ASP A 5 3.87 -23.19 -18.31
N VAL A 6 4.43 -22.18 -17.63
CA VAL A 6 4.30 -20.76 -17.97
C VAL A 6 5.65 -20.18 -18.35
N ASP A 7 5.70 -19.44 -19.45
CA ASP A 7 6.90 -18.72 -19.86
C ASP A 7 7.31 -17.66 -18.83
N THR A 8 8.57 -17.68 -18.41
CA THR A 8 9.15 -16.70 -17.48
C THR A 8 9.60 -15.43 -18.22
N PRO A 9 9.71 -14.29 -17.49
CA PRO A 9 9.33 -14.11 -16.09
C PRO A 9 7.84 -13.78 -15.94
N PHE A 10 7.22 -14.18 -14.83
CA PHE A 10 5.85 -13.79 -14.48
C PHE A 10 5.69 -13.59 -12.97
N THR A 11 4.72 -12.77 -12.57
CA THR A 11 4.41 -12.52 -11.16
C THR A 11 3.37 -13.50 -10.66
N VAL A 12 3.59 -14.05 -9.46
CA VAL A 12 2.67 -15.00 -8.82
C VAL A 12 2.37 -14.59 -7.38
N ILE A 13 1.11 -14.79 -6.97
CA ILE A 13 0.66 -14.73 -5.57
C ILE A 13 0.46 -16.15 -5.08
N ASP A 14 1.11 -16.50 -3.98
CA ASP A 14 0.80 -17.64 -3.14
C ASP A 14 -0.47 -17.32 -2.35
N TYR A 15 -1.58 -17.95 -2.73
CA TYR A 15 -2.90 -17.68 -2.16
C TYR A 15 -2.98 -18.05 -0.68
N ASP A 16 -2.36 -19.15 -0.29
CA ASP A 16 -2.42 -19.61 1.10
C ASP A 16 -1.70 -18.63 2.04
N ARG A 17 -0.54 -18.12 1.60
CA ARG A 17 0.18 -17.06 2.32
C ARG A 17 -0.59 -15.75 2.33
N LEU A 18 -1.21 -15.37 1.23
CA LEU A 18 -2.08 -14.19 1.16
C LEU A 18 -3.19 -14.28 2.20
N ILE A 19 -3.98 -15.36 2.22
CA ILE A 19 -5.08 -15.54 3.17
C ILE A 19 -4.58 -15.53 4.62
N ALA A 20 -3.46 -16.19 4.89
CA ALA A 20 -2.84 -16.17 6.22
C ALA A 20 -2.40 -14.74 6.63
N ASN A 21 -1.91 -13.92 5.69
CA ASN A 21 -1.56 -12.52 5.94
C ASN A 21 -2.79 -11.67 6.26
N LEU A 22 -3.89 -11.85 5.49
CA LEU A 22 -5.14 -11.14 5.73
C LEU A 22 -5.70 -11.48 7.13
N ALA A 23 -5.73 -12.76 7.48
CA ALA A 23 -6.22 -13.22 8.78
C ALA A 23 -5.36 -12.68 9.95
N ARG A 24 -4.03 -12.74 9.84
CA ARG A 24 -3.12 -12.19 10.87
C ARG A 24 -3.28 -10.69 11.05
N HIS A 25 -3.42 -9.95 9.95
CA HIS A 25 -3.64 -8.50 10.02
C HIS A 25 -4.95 -8.19 10.73
N GLN A 26 -6.05 -8.85 10.34
CA GLN A 26 -7.36 -8.63 10.96
C GLN A 26 -7.36 -8.99 12.45
N GLN A 27 -6.77 -10.12 12.82
CA GLN A 27 -6.65 -10.50 14.23
C GLN A 27 -5.86 -9.45 15.05
N ARG A 28 -4.78 -8.92 14.49
CA ARG A 28 -3.97 -7.87 15.13
C ARG A 28 -4.75 -6.58 15.31
N THR A 29 -5.41 -6.08 14.24
CA THR A 29 -6.17 -4.83 14.31
C THR A 29 -7.34 -4.93 15.29
N LEU A 30 -8.07 -6.03 15.29
CA LEU A 30 -9.12 -6.28 16.29
C LEU A 30 -8.57 -6.32 17.72
N GLY A 31 -7.44 -6.98 17.94
CA GLY A 31 -6.78 -7.02 19.25
C GLY A 31 -6.31 -5.66 19.76
N GLN A 32 -6.15 -4.68 18.86
CA GLN A 32 -5.81 -3.29 19.17
C GLN A 32 -7.05 -2.36 19.22
N GLY A 33 -8.25 -2.87 18.97
CA GLY A 33 -9.47 -2.07 18.89
C GLY A 33 -9.53 -1.17 17.64
N LEU A 34 -8.80 -1.52 16.57
CA LEU A 34 -8.72 -0.76 15.32
C LEU A 34 -9.57 -1.40 14.22
N ALA A 35 -10.16 -0.56 13.37
CA ALA A 35 -10.67 -0.99 12.08
C ALA A 35 -9.52 -1.10 11.06
N SER A 36 -9.69 -1.97 10.06
CA SER A 36 -8.80 -2.07 8.91
C SER A 36 -9.42 -1.39 7.69
N ARG A 37 -8.68 -0.45 7.06
CA ARG A 37 -9.02 0.19 5.77
C ARG A 37 -7.79 0.08 4.84
N PRO A 38 -7.48 -1.09 4.30
CA PRO A 38 -6.23 -1.35 3.58
C PRO A 38 -5.98 -0.39 2.43
N HIS A 39 -4.69 -0.05 2.21
CA HIS A 39 -4.31 0.77 1.08
C HIS A 39 -4.15 -0.07 -0.19
N SER A 40 -5.21 -0.15 -0.99
CA SER A 40 -5.27 -1.02 -2.17
C SER A 40 -4.45 -0.51 -3.37
N LYS A 41 -3.82 0.70 -3.30
CA LYS A 41 -2.80 1.12 -4.27
C LYS A 41 -1.65 0.11 -4.39
N THR A 42 -1.45 -0.71 -3.35
CA THR A 42 -0.40 -1.74 -3.33
C THR A 42 -0.61 -2.80 -4.40
N HIS A 43 -1.84 -3.23 -4.59
CA HIS A 43 -2.13 -4.32 -5.52
C HIS A 43 -2.98 -3.89 -6.72
N LYS A 44 -3.83 -2.86 -6.60
CA LYS A 44 -4.71 -2.37 -7.68
C LYS A 44 -5.64 -3.44 -8.26
N ILE A 45 -6.02 -4.44 -7.46
CA ILE A 45 -6.79 -5.64 -7.81
C ILE A 45 -8.09 -5.66 -7.01
N PRO A 46 -9.26 -5.44 -7.62
CA PRO A 46 -10.54 -5.46 -6.91
C PRO A 46 -10.86 -6.78 -6.22
N GLU A 47 -10.48 -7.92 -6.79
CA GLU A 47 -10.69 -9.24 -6.22
C GLU A 47 -9.98 -9.37 -4.85
N LEU A 48 -8.73 -8.89 -4.76
CA LEU A 48 -7.99 -8.88 -3.51
C LEU A 48 -8.64 -7.93 -2.49
N ALA A 49 -9.12 -6.77 -2.91
CA ALA A 49 -9.85 -5.86 -2.01
C ALA A 49 -11.14 -6.48 -1.46
N LYS A 50 -11.88 -7.25 -2.26
CA LYS A 50 -13.04 -8.00 -1.78
C LYS A 50 -12.64 -9.01 -0.72
N LEU A 51 -11.56 -9.77 -0.92
CA LEU A 51 -11.02 -10.67 0.11
C LEU A 51 -10.65 -9.91 1.39
N GLN A 52 -10.06 -8.71 1.30
CA GLN A 52 -9.76 -7.89 2.47
C GLN A 52 -11.05 -7.49 3.23
N ILE A 53 -12.12 -7.14 2.51
CA ILE A 53 -13.43 -6.82 3.10
C ILE A 53 -14.07 -8.07 3.72
N GLU A 54 -14.04 -9.21 3.06
CA GLU A 54 -14.50 -10.50 3.59
C GLU A 54 -13.75 -10.88 4.88
N HIS A 55 -12.49 -10.48 5.01
CA HIS A 55 -11.68 -10.65 6.23
C HIS A 55 -11.89 -9.52 7.26
N GLY A 56 -12.87 -8.62 7.07
CA GLY A 56 -13.28 -7.63 8.06
C GLY A 56 -12.75 -6.21 7.85
N ALA A 57 -12.18 -5.89 6.70
CA ALA A 57 -11.89 -4.50 6.36
C ALA A 57 -13.20 -3.71 6.16
N ILE A 58 -13.25 -2.47 6.66
CA ILE A 58 -14.45 -1.62 6.62
C ILE A 58 -14.62 -0.85 5.30
N GLY A 59 -13.68 -0.94 4.40
CA GLY A 59 -13.57 -0.25 3.13
C GLY A 59 -12.14 -0.26 2.66
N VAL A 60 -11.79 0.57 1.67
CA VAL A 60 -10.44 0.66 1.12
C VAL A 60 -9.89 2.08 1.12
N THR A 61 -8.57 2.18 1.15
CA THR A 61 -7.84 3.42 0.87
C THR A 61 -7.23 3.33 -0.53
N LEU A 62 -7.37 4.38 -1.31
CA LEU A 62 -6.84 4.49 -2.66
C LEU A 62 -6.02 5.78 -2.82
N ALA A 63 -5.27 5.88 -3.93
CA ALA A 63 -4.42 7.02 -4.20
C ALA A 63 -4.98 7.94 -5.30
N THR A 64 -5.86 7.48 -6.19
CA THR A 64 -6.33 8.28 -7.32
C THR A 64 -7.83 8.11 -7.57
N ILE A 65 -8.44 9.09 -8.23
CA ILE A 65 -9.83 9.00 -8.67
C ILE A 65 -10.00 7.84 -9.66
N GLY A 66 -9.02 7.63 -10.55
CA GLY A 66 -9.07 6.53 -11.51
C GLY A 66 -9.02 5.14 -10.86
N GLU A 67 -8.30 4.99 -9.74
CA GLU A 67 -8.39 3.78 -8.92
C GLU A 67 -9.80 3.65 -8.31
N ALA A 68 -10.34 4.75 -7.75
CA ALA A 68 -11.66 4.75 -7.13
C ALA A 68 -12.77 4.34 -8.13
N GLU A 69 -12.71 4.79 -9.38
CA GLU A 69 -13.64 4.40 -10.43
C GLU A 69 -13.64 2.87 -10.64
N VAL A 70 -12.46 2.26 -10.76
CA VAL A 70 -12.32 0.80 -10.96
C VAL A 70 -12.85 0.02 -9.75
N PHE A 71 -12.54 0.47 -8.54
CA PHE A 71 -12.94 -0.23 -7.32
C PHE A 71 -14.44 -0.05 -7.02
N ALA A 72 -15.01 1.13 -7.27
CA ALA A 72 -16.46 1.37 -7.13
C ALA A 72 -17.26 0.53 -8.16
N GLU A 73 -16.83 0.49 -9.43
CA GLU A 73 -17.41 -0.36 -10.46
C GLU A 73 -17.38 -1.85 -10.08
N ALA A 74 -16.34 -2.27 -9.35
CA ALA A 74 -16.24 -3.63 -8.81
C ALA A 74 -17.09 -3.89 -7.56
N GLY A 75 -17.84 -2.87 -7.05
CA GLY A 75 -18.76 -2.99 -5.92
C GLY A 75 -18.14 -2.65 -4.56
N ILE A 76 -17.02 -1.97 -4.49
CA ILE A 76 -16.46 -1.44 -3.24
C ILE A 76 -17.19 -0.13 -2.89
N THR A 77 -17.82 -0.08 -1.72
CA THR A 77 -18.79 0.96 -1.35
C THR A 77 -18.31 1.99 -0.32
N ASP A 78 -17.11 1.84 0.24
CA ASP A 78 -16.50 2.82 1.14
C ASP A 78 -15.03 3.04 0.73
N ILE A 79 -14.74 4.22 0.19
CA ILE A 79 -13.46 4.56 -0.43
C ILE A 79 -12.90 5.86 0.17
N PHE A 80 -11.68 5.79 0.66
CA PHE A 80 -10.93 6.95 1.12
C PHE A 80 -9.76 7.25 0.16
N LEU A 81 -9.77 8.42 -0.48
CA LEU A 81 -8.64 8.95 -1.26
C LEU A 81 -7.70 9.70 -0.31
N ALA A 82 -6.68 9.00 0.21
CA ALA A 82 -5.87 9.46 1.34
C ALA A 82 -4.70 10.36 0.93
N TYR A 83 -5.00 11.47 0.29
CA TYR A 83 -4.07 12.59 0.06
C TYR A 83 -4.82 13.87 -0.31
N PRO A 84 -4.22 15.07 -0.20
CA PRO A 84 -4.85 16.30 -0.61
C PRO A 84 -5.08 16.34 -2.13
N LEU A 85 -6.33 16.60 -2.53
CA LEU A 85 -6.73 16.67 -3.93
C LEU A 85 -6.95 18.12 -4.35
N TRP A 86 -6.22 18.58 -5.35
CA TRP A 86 -6.58 19.79 -6.06
C TRP A 86 -7.67 19.51 -7.10
N LEU A 87 -8.91 19.95 -6.84
CA LEU A 87 -10.07 19.60 -7.67
C LEU A 87 -10.23 20.54 -8.85
N THR A 88 -9.98 20.02 -10.05
CA THR A 88 -10.44 20.66 -11.30
C THR A 88 -11.92 20.34 -11.54
N PRO A 89 -12.64 21.10 -12.41
CA PRO A 89 -14.03 20.76 -12.76
C PRO A 89 -14.19 19.29 -13.21
N ARG A 90 -13.23 18.77 -13.98
CA ARG A 90 -13.24 17.37 -14.43
C ARG A 90 -13.11 16.39 -13.28
N LYS A 91 -12.20 16.64 -12.32
CA LYS A 91 -12.03 15.77 -11.14
C LYS A 91 -13.28 15.79 -10.25
N ALA A 92 -13.87 16.97 -10.04
CA ALA A 92 -15.09 17.11 -9.25
C ALA A 92 -16.26 16.36 -9.90
N HIS A 93 -16.42 16.44 -11.21
CA HIS A 93 -17.44 15.67 -11.95
C HIS A 93 -17.26 14.16 -11.78
N ARG A 94 -16.03 13.65 -11.89
CA ARG A 94 -15.73 12.22 -11.67
C ARG A 94 -16.04 11.79 -10.23
N LEU A 95 -15.65 12.59 -9.24
CA LEU A 95 -15.95 12.30 -7.83
C LEU A 95 -17.47 12.32 -7.56
N ALA A 96 -18.21 13.28 -8.14
CA ALA A 96 -19.65 13.32 -8.03
C ALA A 96 -20.32 12.06 -8.60
N ALA A 97 -19.85 11.57 -9.74
CA ALA A 97 -20.35 10.31 -10.31
C ALA A 97 -20.11 9.09 -9.39
N LEU A 98 -18.99 9.06 -8.67
CA LEU A 98 -18.67 7.99 -7.73
C LEU A 98 -19.59 7.95 -6.52
N THR A 99 -20.14 9.09 -6.07
CA THR A 99 -21.03 9.12 -4.89
C THR A 99 -22.35 8.40 -5.10
N ALA A 100 -22.72 8.08 -6.35
CA ALA A 100 -23.86 7.22 -6.64
C ALA A 100 -23.61 5.72 -6.33
N GLN A 101 -22.33 5.32 -6.18
CA GLN A 101 -21.93 3.92 -6.01
C GLN A 101 -21.23 3.67 -4.67
N ALA A 102 -20.59 4.69 -4.10
CA ALA A 102 -19.78 4.55 -2.90
C ALA A 102 -19.81 5.82 -2.03
N THR A 103 -19.62 5.63 -0.73
CA THR A 103 -19.24 6.71 0.18
C THR A 103 -17.81 7.10 -0.09
N ILE A 104 -17.57 8.38 -0.39
CA ILE A 104 -16.26 8.90 -0.76
C ILE A 104 -15.76 9.87 0.31
N ALA A 105 -14.56 9.61 0.81
CA ALA A 105 -13.79 10.57 1.60
C ALA A 105 -12.53 11.01 0.83
N ILE A 106 -12.13 12.29 0.98
CA ILE A 106 -10.92 12.83 0.36
C ILE A 106 -10.07 13.60 1.38
N GLY A 107 -8.76 13.64 1.16
CA GLY A 107 -7.83 14.41 1.97
C GLY A 107 -7.80 15.91 1.61
N VAL A 108 -7.57 16.75 2.63
CA VAL A 108 -7.27 18.19 2.50
C VAL A 108 -6.22 18.60 3.53
N ASP A 109 -5.36 19.58 3.21
CA ASP A 109 -4.32 20.09 4.10
C ASP A 109 -4.19 21.63 4.07
N SER A 110 -5.08 22.32 3.35
CA SER A 110 -5.00 23.77 3.18
C SER A 110 -6.37 24.41 2.99
N ILE A 111 -6.52 25.65 3.45
CA ILE A 111 -7.74 26.46 3.24
C ILE A 111 -7.99 26.63 1.74
N ALA A 112 -6.95 26.93 0.96
CA ALA A 112 -7.08 27.07 -0.49
C ALA A 112 -7.63 25.81 -1.18
N GLY A 113 -7.19 24.61 -0.71
CA GLY A 113 -7.73 23.33 -1.19
C GLY A 113 -9.20 23.14 -0.82
N ILE A 114 -9.61 23.55 0.38
CA ILE A 114 -10.99 23.49 0.87
C ILE A 114 -11.88 24.46 0.06
N ASP A 115 -11.47 25.71 -0.10
CA ASP A 115 -12.22 26.72 -0.86
C ASP A 115 -12.41 26.28 -2.32
N GLN A 116 -11.36 25.71 -2.89
CA GLN A 116 -11.38 25.17 -4.24
C GLN A 116 -12.31 23.95 -4.36
N ALA A 117 -12.27 23.03 -3.38
CA ALA A 117 -13.16 21.87 -3.33
C ALA A 117 -14.63 22.30 -3.20
N ALA A 118 -14.93 23.25 -2.32
CA ALA A 118 -16.28 23.80 -2.14
C ALA A 118 -16.82 24.42 -3.45
N ALA A 119 -15.99 25.20 -4.15
CA ALA A 119 -16.37 25.81 -5.41
C ALA A 119 -16.69 24.80 -6.52
N GLN A 120 -16.03 23.64 -6.51
CA GLN A 120 -16.18 22.62 -7.55
C GLN A 120 -17.23 21.54 -7.24
N LEU A 121 -17.40 21.18 -5.98
CA LEU A 121 -18.27 20.06 -5.56
C LEU A 121 -19.71 20.50 -5.27
N GLY A 122 -19.93 21.76 -4.88
CA GLY A 122 -21.25 22.22 -4.47
C GLY A 122 -21.84 21.36 -3.35
N SER A 123 -23.02 20.80 -3.56
CA SER A 123 -23.72 19.92 -2.60
C SER A 123 -23.39 18.43 -2.75
N THR A 124 -22.38 18.06 -3.50
CA THR A 124 -21.98 16.66 -3.67
C THR A 124 -21.60 16.03 -2.32
N PRO A 125 -22.18 14.88 -1.92
CA PRO A 125 -22.00 14.31 -0.58
C PRO A 125 -20.62 13.61 -0.45
N ILE A 126 -19.58 14.41 -0.32
CA ILE A 126 -18.21 13.94 -0.07
C ILE A 126 -17.81 14.31 1.35
N GLU A 127 -17.15 13.40 2.04
CA GLU A 127 -16.57 13.62 3.37
C GLU A 127 -15.11 14.06 3.26
N PHE A 128 -14.66 14.86 4.22
CA PHE A 128 -13.31 15.41 4.22
C PHE A 128 -12.52 14.89 5.42
N MET A 129 -11.26 14.54 5.16
CA MET A 129 -10.26 14.21 6.18
C MET A 129 -9.14 15.25 6.12
N ILE A 130 -8.78 15.86 7.25
CA ILE A 130 -7.65 16.78 7.30
C ILE A 130 -6.36 15.96 7.44
N GLU A 131 -5.41 16.14 6.52
CA GLU A 131 -4.08 15.53 6.62
C GLU A 131 -3.22 16.30 7.60
N VAL A 132 -2.64 15.58 8.55
CA VAL A 132 -1.71 16.09 9.56
C VAL A 132 -0.31 15.55 9.25
N ASP A 133 0.70 16.42 9.20
CA ASP A 133 2.08 15.98 9.10
C ASP A 133 2.57 15.44 10.44
N SER A 134 2.95 14.17 10.48
CA SER A 134 3.51 13.51 11.66
C SER A 134 5.02 13.30 11.57
N GLY A 135 5.72 14.05 10.72
CA GLY A 135 7.17 13.98 10.59
C GLY A 135 7.68 13.34 9.29
N HIS A 136 6.79 12.97 8.37
CA HIS A 136 7.19 12.51 7.03
C HIS A 136 7.49 13.68 6.08
N HIS A 137 6.93 14.87 6.36
CA HIS A 137 7.17 16.13 5.63
C HIS A 137 6.91 16.07 4.12
N ARG A 138 5.88 15.32 3.70
CA ARG A 138 5.47 15.25 2.29
C ARG A 138 4.30 16.20 2.00
N SER A 139 3.25 16.11 2.79
CA SER A 139 2.01 16.88 2.77
C SER A 139 1.41 16.86 4.17
N GLY A 140 0.33 17.56 4.37
CA GLY A 140 -0.31 17.68 5.68
C GLY A 140 0.04 18.98 6.39
N ILE A 141 -0.83 19.39 7.29
CA ILE A 141 -0.68 20.60 8.08
C ILE A 141 -0.05 20.28 9.44
N ASP A 142 0.59 21.28 10.05
CA ASP A 142 1.05 21.20 11.45
C ASP A 142 -0.13 20.83 12.38
N PRO A 143 0.05 19.88 13.32
CA PRO A 143 -1.01 19.45 14.24
C PRO A 143 -1.70 20.56 15.03
N HIS A 144 -0.99 21.65 15.35
CA HIS A 144 -1.56 22.79 16.06
C HIS A 144 -2.38 23.73 15.15
N SER A 145 -2.30 23.59 13.85
CA SER A 145 -2.91 24.48 12.84
C SER A 145 -4.18 23.91 12.20
N VAL A 146 -4.77 22.84 12.72
CA VAL A 146 -5.91 22.13 12.11
C VAL A 146 -7.25 22.88 12.24
N VAL A 147 -7.44 23.67 13.30
CA VAL A 147 -8.72 24.32 13.59
C VAL A 147 -9.21 25.24 12.47
N PRO A 148 -8.38 26.13 11.88
CA PRO A 148 -8.80 26.95 10.75
C PRO A 148 -9.31 26.16 9.53
N LEU A 149 -8.79 24.93 9.31
CA LEU A 149 -9.26 24.06 8.23
C LEU A 149 -10.66 23.51 8.54
N ALA A 150 -10.90 23.06 9.77
CA ALA A 150 -12.21 22.59 10.21
C ALA A 150 -13.27 23.72 10.15
N GLU A 151 -12.89 24.94 10.53
CA GLU A 151 -13.74 26.13 10.38
C GLU A 151 -14.04 26.44 8.92
N ALA A 152 -13.05 26.28 8.02
CA ALA A 152 -13.26 26.48 6.58
C ALA A 152 -14.24 25.43 6.02
N LEU A 153 -14.06 24.14 6.36
CA LEU A 153 -15.01 23.09 5.97
C LEU A 153 -16.42 23.41 6.47
N HIS A 154 -16.55 23.81 7.73
CA HIS A 154 -17.85 24.18 8.33
C HIS A 154 -18.52 25.38 7.63
N ARG A 155 -17.76 26.45 7.35
CA ARG A 155 -18.28 27.63 6.62
C ARG A 155 -18.82 27.28 5.25
N HIS A 156 -18.25 26.31 4.58
CA HIS A 156 -18.70 25.85 3.26
C HIS A 156 -19.76 24.74 3.34
N GLY A 157 -20.20 24.33 4.54
CA GLY A 157 -21.17 23.24 4.72
C GLY A 157 -20.63 21.87 4.33
N LEU A 158 -19.29 21.71 4.32
CA LEU A 158 -18.61 20.45 3.99
C LEU A 158 -18.46 19.58 5.25
N THR A 159 -18.60 18.28 5.08
CA THR A 159 -18.60 17.32 6.21
C THR A 159 -17.19 16.92 6.59
N LEU A 160 -16.75 17.31 7.79
CA LEU A 160 -15.53 16.79 8.41
C LEU A 160 -15.79 15.36 8.94
N ARG A 161 -15.11 14.35 8.39
CA ARG A 161 -15.11 12.96 8.87
C ARG A 161 -14.10 12.78 10.01
N GLY A 162 -12.91 13.35 9.86
CA GLY A 162 -11.84 13.21 10.85
C GLY A 162 -10.50 13.73 10.35
N ILE A 163 -9.45 13.19 10.91
CA ILE A 163 -8.06 13.51 10.57
C ILE A 163 -7.30 12.27 10.15
N PHE A 164 -6.26 12.44 9.36
CA PHE A 164 -5.37 11.35 8.98
C PHE A 164 -3.93 11.78 8.87
N THR A 165 -3.01 10.82 8.93
CA THR A 165 -1.59 11.03 8.66
C THR A 165 -0.98 9.83 7.97
N TYR A 166 0.22 9.99 7.42
CA TYR A 166 1.03 8.90 6.89
C TYR A 166 2.42 8.92 7.53
N PRO A 167 2.74 7.96 8.41
CA PRO A 167 4.04 7.86 9.06
C PRO A 167 5.09 7.24 8.12
N GLY A 168 5.38 7.91 6.98
CA GLY A 168 6.23 7.39 5.91
C GLY A 168 7.69 7.15 6.32
N HIS A 169 8.18 7.87 7.32
CA HIS A 169 9.52 7.66 7.89
C HIS A 169 9.66 6.33 8.64
N SER A 170 8.56 5.60 8.88
CA SER A 170 8.59 4.21 9.39
C SER A 170 9.28 3.21 8.44
N TYR A 171 9.42 3.58 7.15
CA TYR A 171 10.18 2.79 6.16
C TYR A 171 11.70 2.97 6.25
N ASN A 172 12.18 3.64 7.29
CA ASN A 172 13.59 3.72 7.64
C ASN A 172 13.87 2.86 8.87
N PRO A 173 14.82 1.89 8.83
CA PRO A 173 15.13 1.00 9.97
C PRO A 173 15.45 1.75 11.27
N GLN A 174 16.06 2.94 11.16
CA GLN A 174 16.46 3.77 12.31
C GLN A 174 15.30 4.57 12.91
N HIS A 175 14.19 4.78 12.18
CA HIS A 175 13.10 5.66 12.58
C HIS A 175 11.76 4.92 12.74
N LYS A 176 11.72 3.61 12.58
CA LYS A 176 10.49 2.81 12.56
C LYS A 176 9.64 3.02 13.82
N ASP A 177 10.24 2.91 14.99
CA ASP A 177 9.54 3.02 16.27
C ASP A 177 9.20 4.49 16.58
N GLN A 178 10.09 5.42 16.24
CA GLN A 178 9.86 6.85 16.38
C GLN A 178 8.68 7.31 15.52
N ALA A 179 8.56 6.83 14.28
CA ALA A 179 7.46 7.18 13.39
C ALA A 179 6.08 6.84 13.97
N SER A 180 5.97 5.72 14.69
CA SER A 180 4.75 5.34 15.37
C SER A 180 4.41 6.27 16.55
N HIS A 181 5.42 6.70 17.30
CA HIS A 181 5.25 7.66 18.38
C HIS A 181 4.82 9.03 17.83
N ASP A 182 5.50 9.51 16.79
CA ASP A 182 5.22 10.81 16.16
C ASP A 182 3.79 10.86 15.61
N GLU A 183 3.32 9.75 15.01
CA GLU A 183 1.94 9.60 14.55
C GLU A 183 0.92 9.80 15.67
N VAL A 184 1.13 9.15 16.83
CA VAL A 184 0.24 9.27 17.98
C VAL A 184 0.26 10.69 18.53
N VAL A 185 1.43 11.30 18.69
CA VAL A 185 1.58 12.67 19.18
C VAL A 185 0.86 13.66 18.26
N ALA A 186 1.10 13.58 16.95
CA ALA A 186 0.51 14.48 15.98
C ALA A 186 -1.03 14.38 15.94
N LEU A 187 -1.58 13.16 15.89
CA LEU A 187 -3.02 12.96 15.86
C LEU A 187 -3.69 13.31 17.20
N THR A 188 -3.03 13.06 18.33
CA THR A 188 -3.54 13.47 19.65
C THR A 188 -3.62 14.99 19.75
N THR A 189 -2.55 15.69 19.35
CA THR A 189 -2.50 17.16 19.37
C THR A 189 -3.60 17.75 18.49
N ALA A 190 -3.73 17.28 17.25
CA ALA A 190 -4.73 17.74 16.33
C ALA A 190 -6.17 17.46 16.80
N THR A 191 -6.43 16.26 17.34
CA THR A 191 -7.76 15.92 17.87
C THR A 191 -8.12 16.81 19.06
N THR A 192 -7.19 16.99 20.00
CA THR A 192 -7.42 17.85 21.20
C THR A 192 -7.76 19.28 20.79
N ALA A 193 -7.03 19.84 19.79
CA ALA A 193 -7.30 21.18 19.28
C ALA A 193 -8.70 21.30 18.63
N LEU A 194 -9.07 20.31 17.79
CA LEU A 194 -10.37 20.28 17.13
C LEU A 194 -11.53 20.14 18.12
N GLU A 195 -11.42 19.23 19.07
CA GLU A 195 -12.45 19.00 20.10
C GLU A 195 -12.63 20.20 21.02
N ALA A 196 -11.54 20.86 21.41
CA ALA A 196 -11.57 22.11 22.17
C ALA A 196 -12.27 23.27 21.41
N ALA A 197 -12.18 23.25 20.07
CA ALA A 197 -12.89 24.21 19.20
C ALA A 197 -14.33 23.75 18.85
N GLY A 198 -14.83 22.65 19.43
CA GLY A 198 -16.20 22.17 19.25
C GLY A 198 -16.40 21.26 18.00
N PHE A 199 -15.34 20.86 17.33
CA PHE A 199 -15.42 19.93 16.18
C PHE A 199 -15.30 18.48 16.65
N ARG A 200 -16.22 17.62 16.19
CA ARG A 200 -16.15 16.19 16.46
C ARG A 200 -15.21 15.49 15.47
N VAL A 201 -14.20 14.79 15.98
CA VAL A 201 -13.31 13.93 15.20
C VAL A 201 -13.82 12.48 15.27
N ARG A 202 -14.52 12.03 14.23
CA ARG A 202 -15.05 10.64 14.17
C ARG A 202 -13.95 9.62 13.92
N GLU A 203 -13.02 9.96 13.03
CA GLU A 203 -11.93 9.07 12.62
C GLU A 203 -10.55 9.69 12.81
N ARG A 204 -9.65 8.87 13.30
CA ARG A 204 -8.22 9.12 13.39
C ARG A 204 -7.54 8.02 12.62
N SER A 205 -7.24 8.30 11.35
CA SER A 205 -6.80 7.33 10.36
C SER A 205 -5.29 7.42 10.16
N GLY A 206 -4.59 6.31 10.29
CA GLY A 206 -3.12 6.31 10.19
C GLY A 206 -2.56 4.93 9.89
N GLY A 207 -1.34 4.70 10.32
CA GLY A 207 -0.65 3.42 10.19
C GLY A 207 -0.09 3.14 8.80
N SER A 208 0.96 2.36 8.81
CA SER A 208 1.64 1.76 7.66
C SER A 208 1.99 0.32 8.00
N THR A 209 2.42 -0.49 7.02
CA THR A 209 2.84 -1.87 7.33
C THR A 209 3.96 -1.92 8.37
N PRO A 210 5.03 -1.08 8.29
CA PRO A 210 6.07 -1.08 9.32
C PRO A 210 5.60 -0.59 10.69
N SER A 211 4.68 0.38 10.76
CA SER A 211 4.24 0.96 12.04
C SER A 211 3.21 0.11 12.79
N LEU A 212 2.62 -0.90 12.16
CA LEU A 212 1.64 -1.80 12.80
C LEU A 212 2.18 -2.59 14.01
N HIS A 213 3.50 -2.70 14.14
CA HIS A 213 4.13 -3.41 15.26
C HIS A 213 4.11 -2.61 16.56
N SER A 214 4.01 -1.29 16.48
CA SER A 214 3.89 -0.42 17.63
C SER A 214 2.40 -0.27 17.97
N THR A 215 2.07 -0.36 19.26
CA THR A 215 0.67 -0.27 19.72
C THR A 215 0.10 1.11 19.43
N GLN A 216 -0.94 1.18 18.64
CA GLN A 216 -1.57 2.41 18.16
C GLN A 216 -2.96 2.61 18.77
N SER A 217 -3.07 2.57 20.08
CA SER A 217 -4.37 2.69 20.81
C SER A 217 -5.14 3.98 20.54
N TYR A 218 -4.49 4.98 19.92
CA TYR A 218 -5.12 6.27 19.63
C TYR A 218 -5.80 6.34 18.26
N LEU A 219 -5.43 5.48 17.32
CA LEU A 219 -6.10 5.39 16.03
C LEU A 219 -7.49 4.79 16.14
N THR A 220 -8.38 5.09 15.18
CA THR A 220 -9.65 4.37 14.98
C THR A 220 -9.55 3.36 13.85
N GLU A 221 -8.66 3.62 12.88
CA GLU A 221 -8.42 2.72 11.75
C GLU A 221 -6.97 2.76 11.29
N THR A 222 -6.52 1.67 10.68
CA THR A 222 -5.19 1.55 10.05
C THR A 222 -5.28 1.36 8.55
N ARG A 223 -4.30 1.97 7.81
CA ARG A 223 -4.27 1.97 6.35
C ARG A 223 -3.06 1.23 5.76
N ALA A 224 -2.56 0.21 6.44
CA ALA A 224 -1.49 -0.64 5.90
C ALA A 224 -1.90 -1.25 4.55
N GLY A 225 -0.97 -1.36 3.61
CA GLY A 225 -1.23 -1.94 2.29
C GLY A 225 -0.34 -3.15 1.98
N VAL A 226 0.97 -3.01 2.18
CA VAL A 226 1.97 -4.03 1.82
C VAL A 226 1.79 -5.34 2.61
N TYR A 227 1.19 -5.30 3.78
CA TYR A 227 1.01 -6.46 4.66
C TYR A 227 0.41 -7.69 3.97
N ALA A 228 -0.44 -7.48 2.95
CA ALA A 228 -1.13 -8.58 2.27
C ALA A 228 -0.18 -9.42 1.43
N LEU A 229 0.70 -8.77 0.68
CA LEU A 229 1.61 -9.41 -0.27
C LEU A 229 3.04 -9.56 0.27
N GLY A 230 3.49 -8.60 1.08
CA GLY A 230 4.86 -8.48 1.52
C GLY A 230 5.82 -8.05 0.41
N ASP A 231 7.02 -7.63 0.80
CA ASP A 231 8.14 -7.34 -0.09
C ASP A 231 9.48 -7.44 0.64
N ALA A 232 10.59 -7.32 -0.08
CA ALA A 232 11.92 -7.43 0.50
C ALA A 232 12.20 -6.33 1.54
N GLN A 233 11.65 -5.12 1.36
CA GLN A 233 11.80 -4.05 2.35
C GLN A 233 11.16 -4.42 3.69
N GLN A 234 10.00 -5.07 3.70
CA GLN A 234 9.37 -5.50 4.95
C GLN A 234 10.18 -6.58 5.67
N VAL A 235 10.83 -7.47 4.93
CA VAL A 235 11.74 -8.49 5.51
C VAL A 235 12.96 -7.82 6.12
N GLU A 236 13.62 -6.93 5.38
CA GLU A 236 14.84 -6.25 5.85
C GLU A 236 14.56 -5.25 6.99
N LEU A 237 13.35 -4.68 7.06
CA LEU A 237 12.88 -3.88 8.20
C LEU A 237 12.52 -4.72 9.43
N GLY A 238 12.49 -6.06 9.29
CA GLY A 238 12.09 -6.97 10.37
C GLY A 238 10.60 -6.90 10.72
N THR A 239 9.76 -6.42 9.80
CA THR A 239 8.32 -6.27 10.02
C THR A 239 7.50 -7.42 9.46
N MET A 240 8.11 -8.23 8.59
CA MET A 240 7.51 -9.44 8.04
C MET A 240 8.60 -10.51 7.84
N PRO A 241 8.41 -11.74 8.30
CA PRO A 241 9.34 -12.82 7.99
C PRO A 241 9.20 -13.27 6.54
N LEU A 242 10.30 -13.80 5.96
CA LEU A 242 10.37 -14.16 4.54
C LEU A 242 9.32 -15.23 4.14
N GLU A 243 8.99 -16.15 5.02
CA GLU A 243 7.97 -17.18 4.80
C GLU A 243 6.54 -16.62 4.64
N ASN A 244 6.31 -15.36 5.04
CA ASN A 244 5.01 -14.69 4.90
C ASN A 244 4.89 -13.90 3.58
N ILE A 245 5.95 -13.84 2.78
CA ILE A 245 5.88 -13.19 1.47
C ILE A 245 4.95 -13.97 0.56
N ALA A 246 3.85 -13.34 0.16
CA ALA A 246 2.87 -13.95 -0.72
C ALA A 246 3.14 -13.65 -2.20
N LEU A 247 3.80 -12.53 -2.54
CA LEU A 247 4.10 -12.18 -3.93
C LEU A 247 5.57 -12.44 -4.26
N SER A 248 5.79 -13.09 -5.40
CA SER A 248 7.12 -13.27 -5.98
C SER A 248 7.07 -13.21 -7.50
N VAL A 249 8.23 -13.03 -8.12
CA VAL A 249 8.44 -13.17 -9.57
C VAL A 249 9.11 -14.50 -9.82
N VAL A 250 8.47 -15.36 -10.62
CA VAL A 250 9.05 -16.61 -11.11
C VAL A 250 9.93 -16.26 -12.30
N THR A 251 11.15 -16.76 -12.31
CA THR A 251 12.19 -16.44 -13.30
C THR A 251 13.05 -17.67 -13.56
N THR A 252 13.62 -17.75 -14.75
CA THR A 252 14.52 -18.85 -15.16
C THR A 252 15.97 -18.42 -15.08
N VAL A 253 16.83 -19.31 -14.60
CA VAL A 253 18.28 -19.13 -14.67
C VAL A 253 18.71 -19.33 -16.14
N VAL A 254 19.17 -18.25 -16.78
CA VAL A 254 19.57 -18.26 -18.21
C VAL A 254 21.08 -18.36 -18.41
N SER A 255 21.88 -18.09 -17.35
CA SER A 255 23.34 -18.21 -17.39
C SER A 255 23.86 -18.42 -15.98
N ARG A 256 24.92 -19.23 -15.84
CA ARG A 256 25.54 -19.54 -14.56
C ARG A 256 27.07 -19.48 -14.66
N ARG A 257 27.70 -18.95 -13.60
CA ARG A 257 29.15 -19.00 -13.41
C ARG A 257 29.44 -19.07 -11.92
N ASP A 258 30.06 -20.16 -11.49
CA ASP A 258 30.41 -20.40 -10.08
C ASP A 258 29.21 -20.14 -9.15
N SER A 259 29.31 -19.20 -8.23
CA SER A 259 28.26 -18.79 -7.30
C SER A 259 27.30 -17.73 -7.84
N THR A 260 27.38 -17.41 -9.15
CA THR A 260 26.56 -16.36 -9.77
C THR A 260 25.61 -16.95 -10.81
N ALA A 261 24.33 -16.61 -10.70
CA ALA A 261 23.31 -16.87 -11.71
C ALA A 261 22.79 -15.58 -12.32
N ILE A 262 22.54 -15.61 -13.61
CA ILE A 262 21.78 -14.57 -14.32
C ILE A 262 20.38 -15.13 -14.59
N VAL A 263 19.37 -14.35 -14.25
CA VAL A 263 17.96 -14.71 -14.44
C VAL A 263 17.29 -13.75 -15.43
N ASP A 264 16.21 -14.21 -16.07
CA ASP A 264 15.48 -13.46 -17.10
C ASP A 264 14.48 -12.41 -16.56
N ALA A 265 14.43 -12.20 -15.25
CA ALA A 265 13.69 -11.13 -14.63
C ALA A 265 14.59 -9.92 -14.35
N GLY A 266 14.13 -8.72 -14.71
CA GLY A 266 14.81 -7.46 -14.46
C GLY A 266 13.86 -6.37 -13.98
N SER A 267 14.28 -5.11 -14.08
CA SER A 267 13.51 -3.95 -13.56
C SER A 267 12.16 -3.76 -14.25
N LYS A 268 11.94 -4.32 -15.43
CA LYS A 268 10.65 -4.26 -16.14
C LYS A 268 9.54 -5.08 -15.47
N ILE A 269 9.90 -5.96 -14.51
CA ILE A 269 8.92 -6.74 -13.74
C ILE A 269 9.16 -6.63 -12.24
N MET A 270 10.42 -6.44 -11.79
CA MET A 270 10.79 -6.31 -10.38
C MET A 270 10.71 -4.88 -9.85
N ALA A 271 10.56 -3.88 -10.72
CA ALA A 271 10.82 -2.46 -10.49
C ALA A 271 12.30 -2.15 -10.18
N ALA A 272 12.68 -0.87 -10.27
CA ALA A 272 14.06 -0.44 -10.09
C ALA A 272 14.32 0.25 -8.76
N ASP A 273 13.29 0.52 -7.98
CA ASP A 273 13.41 1.24 -6.72
C ASP A 273 14.14 0.42 -5.66
N LYS A 274 15.06 1.11 -4.99
CA LYS A 274 15.91 0.55 -3.95
C LYS A 274 16.13 1.60 -2.87
N ALA A 275 15.71 1.29 -1.66
CA ALA A 275 16.04 2.13 -0.52
C ALA A 275 17.56 2.16 -0.27
N ALA A 276 18.10 3.27 0.22
CA ALA A 276 19.54 3.41 0.46
C ALA A 276 20.09 2.36 1.44
N TRP A 277 19.25 1.86 2.33
CA TRP A 277 19.60 0.85 3.33
C TRP A 277 19.37 -0.59 2.84
N ALA A 278 18.71 -0.81 1.69
CA ALA A 278 18.43 -2.14 1.17
C ALA A 278 19.71 -2.86 0.74
N THR A 279 19.85 -4.13 1.11
CA THR A 279 21.06 -4.93 0.88
C THR A 279 21.24 -5.37 -0.57
N GLY A 280 20.17 -5.31 -1.38
CA GLY A 280 20.16 -5.71 -2.79
C GLY A 280 18.99 -5.13 -3.57
N HIS A 281 18.76 -5.68 -4.76
CA HIS A 281 17.61 -5.31 -5.62
C HIS A 281 16.38 -6.21 -5.36
N GLY A 282 16.33 -6.86 -4.21
CA GLY A 282 15.31 -7.80 -3.77
C GLY A 282 15.91 -9.02 -3.10
N LEU A 283 15.07 -9.99 -2.72
CA LEU A 283 15.46 -11.24 -2.06
C LEU A 283 15.14 -12.44 -2.97
N VAL A 284 15.66 -13.61 -2.59
CA VAL A 284 15.43 -14.88 -3.28
C VAL A 284 14.70 -15.83 -2.33
N LEU A 285 13.48 -16.25 -2.66
CA LEU A 285 12.74 -17.22 -1.85
C LEU A 285 13.48 -18.57 -1.82
N GLY A 286 13.59 -19.15 -0.63
CA GLY A 286 14.33 -20.38 -0.43
C GLY A 286 15.84 -20.21 -0.28
N HIS A 287 16.38 -19.00 -0.56
CA HIS A 287 17.81 -18.72 -0.47
C HIS A 287 18.04 -17.39 0.28
N PRO A 288 17.86 -17.34 1.59
CA PRO A 288 17.90 -16.09 2.37
C PRO A 288 19.26 -15.38 2.34
N ASP A 289 20.33 -16.11 2.06
CA ASP A 289 21.70 -15.60 1.97
C ASP A 289 22.10 -15.19 0.55
N ALA A 290 21.30 -15.52 -0.48
CA ALA A 290 21.51 -15.04 -1.83
C ALA A 290 21.15 -13.55 -1.95
N ARG A 291 21.83 -12.82 -2.86
CA ARG A 291 21.62 -11.39 -3.07
C ARG A 291 21.49 -11.06 -4.55
N ILE A 292 20.51 -10.25 -4.88
CA ILE A 292 20.39 -9.64 -6.21
C ILE A 292 21.29 -8.41 -6.21
N THR A 293 22.51 -8.56 -6.76
CA THR A 293 23.57 -7.54 -6.68
C THR A 293 23.50 -6.51 -7.79
N ALA A 294 22.91 -6.87 -8.95
CA ALA A 294 22.70 -5.98 -10.08
C ALA A 294 21.42 -6.34 -10.80
N MET A 295 20.83 -5.34 -11.45
CA MET A 295 19.60 -5.52 -12.22
C MET A 295 19.63 -4.59 -13.43
N SER A 296 19.40 -5.16 -14.62
CA SER A 296 19.13 -4.44 -15.85
C SER A 296 17.63 -4.52 -16.19
N GLU A 297 17.25 -4.14 -17.41
CA GLU A 297 15.82 -4.12 -17.78
C GLU A 297 15.16 -5.51 -17.75
N HIS A 298 15.83 -6.53 -18.28
CA HIS A 298 15.31 -7.88 -18.45
C HIS A 298 16.15 -8.97 -17.77
N HIS A 299 17.16 -8.61 -17.00
CA HIS A 299 18.00 -9.57 -16.30
C HIS A 299 18.35 -9.08 -14.89
N ALA A 300 18.53 -10.02 -13.98
CA ALA A 300 19.14 -9.75 -12.68
C ALA A 300 20.33 -10.69 -12.45
N THR A 301 21.34 -10.17 -11.75
CA THR A 301 22.50 -10.94 -11.29
C THR A 301 22.25 -11.35 -9.85
N VAL A 302 22.18 -12.64 -9.60
CA VAL A 302 22.00 -13.24 -8.28
C VAL A 302 23.28 -13.90 -7.86
N VAL A 303 23.80 -13.53 -6.69
CA VAL A 303 24.99 -14.13 -6.09
C VAL A 303 24.55 -15.01 -4.92
N PHE A 304 24.91 -16.27 -4.96
CA PHE A 304 24.67 -17.29 -3.91
C PHE A 304 25.87 -17.40 -3.00
N PRO A 305 25.74 -17.95 -1.79
CA PRO A 305 26.85 -18.11 -0.84
C PRO A 305 28.01 -18.95 -1.41
N ASP A 306 27.68 -19.95 -2.20
CA ASP A 306 28.67 -20.83 -2.87
C ASP A 306 28.07 -21.48 -4.14
N ALA A 307 28.93 -22.10 -4.94
CA ALA A 307 28.55 -22.71 -6.22
C ALA A 307 27.61 -23.93 -6.07
N SER A 308 27.61 -24.62 -4.93
CA SER A 308 26.74 -25.78 -4.71
C SER A 308 25.27 -25.38 -4.46
N GLN A 309 25.04 -24.14 -4.03
CA GLN A 309 23.71 -23.57 -3.82
C GLN A 309 23.18 -22.81 -5.03
N THR A 310 24.01 -22.63 -6.05
CA THR A 310 23.64 -21.89 -7.26
C THR A 310 22.80 -22.79 -8.18
N PRO A 311 21.54 -22.43 -8.50
CA PRO A 311 20.68 -23.22 -9.38
C PRO A 311 21.28 -23.37 -10.78
N GLU A 312 20.97 -24.48 -11.44
CA GLU A 312 21.43 -24.78 -12.80
C GLU A 312 20.66 -23.94 -13.85
N CYS A 313 21.27 -23.81 -15.03
CA CYS A 313 20.56 -23.18 -16.16
C CYS A 313 19.28 -23.96 -16.48
N GLY A 314 18.17 -23.23 -16.65
CA GLY A 314 16.84 -23.80 -16.87
C GLY A 314 16.02 -24.02 -15.59
N GLU A 315 16.64 -23.94 -14.41
CA GLU A 315 15.88 -24.01 -13.15
C GLU A 315 15.13 -22.72 -12.87
N LEU A 316 13.95 -22.86 -12.22
CA LEU A 316 13.14 -21.75 -11.76
C LEU A 316 13.62 -21.22 -10.42
N VAL A 317 13.65 -19.90 -10.29
CA VAL A 317 13.95 -19.19 -9.05
C VAL A 317 12.81 -18.21 -8.78
N ARG A 318 12.49 -17.95 -7.51
CA ARG A 318 11.46 -16.99 -7.11
C ARG A 318 12.11 -15.76 -6.48
N LEU A 319 11.96 -14.60 -7.12
CA LEU A 319 12.49 -13.33 -6.63
C LEU A 319 11.41 -12.54 -5.92
N VAL A 320 11.78 -11.87 -4.84
CA VAL A 320 10.91 -10.94 -4.08
C VAL A 320 11.35 -9.51 -4.42
N PRO A 321 10.48 -8.68 -5.00
CA PRO A 321 10.82 -7.29 -5.31
C PRO A 321 11.08 -6.47 -4.03
N ASN A 322 11.90 -5.42 -4.16
CA ASN A 322 12.12 -4.48 -3.06
C ASN A 322 10.84 -3.81 -2.59
N HIS A 323 10.02 -3.36 -3.55
CA HIS A 323 8.76 -2.66 -3.25
C HIS A 323 7.62 -3.24 -4.10
N VAL A 324 6.77 -4.02 -3.46
CA VAL A 324 5.67 -4.74 -4.14
C VAL A 324 4.72 -3.81 -4.89
N CYS A 325 4.43 -2.61 -4.37
CA CYS A 325 3.51 -1.67 -5.02
C CYS A 325 3.98 -1.27 -6.42
N ASN A 326 5.29 -1.08 -6.60
CA ASN A 326 5.87 -0.72 -7.90
C ASN A 326 5.90 -1.92 -8.85
N ALA A 327 6.29 -3.10 -8.36
CA ALA A 327 6.33 -4.32 -9.16
C ALA A 327 4.95 -4.70 -9.71
N VAL A 328 3.91 -4.70 -8.88
CA VAL A 328 2.53 -4.98 -9.32
C VAL A 328 2.06 -3.98 -10.39
N ASN A 329 2.45 -2.71 -10.29
CA ASN A 329 2.06 -1.69 -11.27
C ASN A 329 2.73 -1.87 -12.65
N LEU A 330 3.68 -2.79 -12.81
CA LEU A 330 4.37 -3.08 -14.08
C LEU A 330 3.71 -4.18 -14.91
N VAL A 331 2.83 -4.99 -14.30
CA VAL A 331 2.21 -6.15 -14.95
C VAL A 331 0.70 -5.95 -15.18
N ASP A 332 0.15 -6.50 -16.24
CA ASP A 332 -1.28 -6.43 -16.54
C ASP A 332 -2.10 -7.42 -15.72
N SER A 333 -1.51 -8.57 -15.42
CA SER A 333 -2.10 -9.65 -14.63
C SER A 333 -1.02 -10.41 -13.87
N LEU A 334 -1.42 -11.14 -12.86
CA LEU A 334 -0.55 -12.02 -12.10
C LEU A 334 -1.24 -13.35 -11.80
N ALA A 335 -0.45 -14.40 -11.71
CA ALA A 335 -0.92 -15.74 -11.41
C ALA A 335 -1.33 -15.83 -9.93
N VAL A 336 -2.34 -16.65 -9.63
CA VAL A 336 -2.71 -17.05 -8.28
C VAL A 336 -2.49 -18.54 -8.15
N SER A 337 -1.67 -18.96 -7.18
CA SER A 337 -1.30 -20.36 -7.00
C SER A 337 -1.66 -20.87 -5.61
N HIS A 338 -1.98 -22.17 -5.55
CA HIS A 338 -2.04 -22.99 -4.35
C HIS A 338 -1.01 -24.09 -4.47
N ASN A 339 -0.09 -24.21 -3.51
CA ASN A 339 0.98 -25.23 -3.53
C ASN A 339 1.66 -25.32 -4.91
N ASP A 340 2.11 -24.17 -5.43
CA ASP A 340 2.76 -23.99 -6.73
C ASP A 340 1.92 -24.40 -7.96
N THR A 341 0.64 -24.69 -7.77
CA THR A 341 -0.30 -24.92 -8.88
C THR A 341 -1.09 -23.63 -9.16
N ILE A 342 -0.93 -23.05 -10.34
CA ILE A 342 -1.71 -21.89 -10.79
C ILE A 342 -3.16 -22.32 -11.00
N THR A 343 -4.07 -21.67 -10.27
CA THR A 343 -5.50 -21.91 -10.33
C THR A 343 -6.22 -20.93 -11.25
N HIS A 344 -5.79 -19.67 -11.25
CA HIS A 344 -6.36 -18.60 -12.08
C HIS A 344 -5.41 -17.40 -12.17
N TRP A 345 -5.84 -16.36 -12.86
CA TRP A 345 -5.12 -15.10 -13.01
C TRP A 345 -5.99 -13.94 -12.54
N TRP A 346 -5.40 -13.01 -11.79
CA TRP A 346 -6.03 -11.74 -11.46
C TRP A 346 -5.50 -10.63 -12.36
N LYS A 347 -6.42 -9.80 -12.84
CA LYS A 347 -6.07 -8.60 -13.59
C LYS A 347 -5.70 -7.47 -12.60
N VAL A 348 -4.60 -6.76 -12.87
CA VAL A 348 -4.29 -5.52 -12.17
C VAL A 348 -5.15 -4.39 -12.75
N ALA A 349 -6.47 -4.43 -12.44
CA ALA A 349 -7.49 -3.67 -13.15
C ALA A 349 -7.30 -2.15 -13.05
N ALA A 350 -6.73 -1.66 -11.94
CA ALA A 350 -6.43 -0.24 -11.78
C ALA A 350 -4.99 0.14 -12.17
N ARG A 351 -4.24 -0.75 -12.90
CA ARG A 351 -2.94 -0.40 -13.47
C ARG A 351 -3.05 0.78 -14.42
N GLY A 352 -2.13 1.74 -14.31
CA GLY A 352 -2.15 2.95 -15.15
C GLY A 352 -3.23 3.97 -14.78
N LYS A 353 -4.08 3.71 -13.79
CA LYS A 353 -5.10 4.64 -13.31
C LYS A 353 -4.50 5.67 -12.33
N ASN A 354 -3.55 6.47 -12.80
CA ASN A 354 -2.75 7.37 -11.97
C ASN A 354 -3.34 8.79 -11.84
N SER A 355 -4.59 9.01 -12.27
CA SER A 355 -5.24 10.32 -12.23
C SER A 355 -6.74 10.23 -11.95
#